data_288da3423aaad70d3a1bd024adf77ae0
#
_entry.id   288da3423aaad70d3a1bd024adf77ae0
#
_cell.length_a   1.000
_cell.length_b   1.000
_cell.length_c   1.000
_cell.angle_alpha   90.00
_cell.angle_beta   90.00
_cell.angle_gamma   90.00
#
_symmetry.space_group_name_H-M   'P 1'
#
loop_
_entity.id
_entity.type
_entity.pdbx_description
1 polymer ?
#
loop_
_entity_poly.entity_id
_entity_poly.type
_entity_poly.pdbx_seq_one_letter_code
_entity_poly.pdbx_strand_id
1 'polypeptide(L)'
;MIYKISSPAKINLGLKVLNKRADGFHNIETTFQFLNWGDDITIETKVNKNQIVCPSVEEKENIVSKLINLLKNTHGFKENLKVTINKRIPLKSGLGGGSSNAASVLVAINK
;
A
#
# COMPACT_ATOMS: atom_id res chain seq x y z
N MET A 1 -12.99 7.12 -14.98
CA MET A 1 -13.67 7.11 -13.67
C MET A 1 -12.64 7.39 -12.59
N ILE A 2 -13.00 8.16 -11.60
CA ILE A 2 -12.08 8.57 -10.53
C ILE A 2 -12.61 8.06 -9.20
N TYR A 3 -11.76 7.38 -8.45
CA TYR A 3 -12.07 6.87 -7.12
C TYR A 3 -11.17 7.56 -6.09
N LYS A 4 -11.74 7.98 -4.98
CA LYS A 4 -10.99 8.57 -3.86
C LYS A 4 -11.15 7.66 -2.65
N ILE A 5 -10.02 7.25 -2.07
CA ILE A 5 -10.02 6.35 -0.92
C ILE A 5 -9.06 6.86 0.15
N SER A 6 -9.34 6.52 1.38
CA SER A 6 -8.44 6.76 2.51
C SER A 6 -7.57 5.54 2.75
N SER A 7 -6.30 5.79 3.02
CA SER A 7 -5.33 4.75 3.33
C SER A 7 -4.81 5.01 4.75
N PRO A 8 -5.39 4.34 5.76
CA PRO A 8 -5.14 4.69 7.15
C PRO A 8 -3.75 4.27 7.64
N ALA A 9 -3.21 5.05 8.58
CA ALA A 9 -2.08 4.63 9.37
C ALA A 9 -2.52 3.56 10.38
N LYS A 10 -1.55 2.80 10.86
CA LYS A 10 -1.80 1.81 11.91
C LYS A 10 -0.77 1.95 13.02
N ILE A 11 -1.15 1.54 14.22
CA ILE A 11 -0.23 1.37 15.33
C ILE A 11 -0.31 -0.06 15.83
N ASN A 12 0.81 -0.55 16.35
CA ASN A 12 0.85 -1.81 17.06
C ASN A 12 0.53 -1.54 18.53
N LEU A 13 -0.50 -2.19 19.05
CA LEU A 13 -0.88 -2.06 20.45
C LEU A 13 -0.07 -2.97 21.36
N GLY A 14 0.61 -3.94 20.79
CA GLY A 14 1.52 -4.83 21.47
C GLY A 14 2.23 -5.68 20.45
N LEU A 15 3.52 -5.89 20.65
CA LEU A 15 4.33 -6.74 19.79
C LEU A 15 5.09 -7.72 20.64
N LYS A 16 4.88 -9.01 20.39
CA LYS A 16 5.60 -10.07 21.07
C LYS A 16 6.34 -10.91 20.03
N VAL A 17 7.66 -10.94 20.13
CA VAL A 17 8.48 -11.81 19.28
C VAL A 17 8.51 -13.18 19.93
N LEU A 18 8.02 -14.18 19.19
CA LEU A 18 7.96 -15.55 19.65
C LEU A 18 9.26 -16.28 19.27
N ASN A 19 9.18 -17.56 18.95
CA ASN A 19 10.34 -18.36 18.62
C ASN A 19 10.88 -18.06 17.21
N LYS A 20 12.16 -18.32 17.01
CA LYS A 20 12.80 -18.22 15.70
C LYS A 20 12.36 -19.40 14.83
N ARG A 21 11.98 -19.11 13.59
CA ARG A 21 11.59 -20.13 12.62
C ARG A 21 12.80 -20.71 11.89
N ALA A 22 12.60 -21.87 11.27
CA ALA A 22 13.66 -22.54 10.50
C ALA A 22 14.16 -21.70 9.31
N ASP A 23 13.31 -20.80 8.76
CA ASP A 23 13.66 -19.93 7.64
C ASP A 23 14.43 -18.66 8.07
N GLY A 24 14.77 -18.52 9.35
CA GLY A 24 15.51 -17.39 9.89
C GLY A 24 14.64 -16.25 10.40
N PHE A 25 13.35 -16.26 10.10
CA PHE A 25 12.39 -15.27 10.62
C PHE A 25 11.86 -15.72 11.98
N HIS A 26 11.27 -14.76 12.71
CA HIS A 26 10.63 -15.03 13.99
C HIS A 26 9.12 -15.00 13.85
N ASN A 27 8.42 -15.83 14.60
CA ASN A 27 6.99 -15.68 14.77
C ASN A 27 6.73 -14.49 15.66
N ILE A 28 5.69 -13.71 15.34
CA ILE A 28 5.30 -12.56 16.14
C ILE A 28 3.81 -12.65 16.49
N GLU A 29 3.48 -12.04 17.61
CA GLU A 29 2.11 -11.86 18.03
C GLU A 29 1.89 -10.38 18.26
N THR A 30 0.89 -9.81 17.59
CA THR A 30 0.65 -8.37 17.65
C THR A 30 -0.82 -8.06 17.41
N THR A 31 -1.26 -6.92 17.95
CA THR A 31 -2.57 -6.35 17.71
C THR A 31 -2.40 -5.01 17.04
N PHE A 32 -3.17 -4.77 15.97
CA PHE A 32 -3.15 -3.50 15.23
C PHE A 32 -4.35 -2.64 15.58
N GLN A 33 -4.16 -1.34 15.55
CA GLN A 33 -5.23 -0.36 15.58
C GLN A 33 -5.06 0.58 14.39
N PHE A 34 -6.08 0.65 13.54
CA PHE A 34 -6.09 1.65 12.47
C PHE A 34 -6.49 3.00 13.04
N LEU A 35 -5.82 4.03 12.57
CA LEU A 35 -6.10 5.41 12.99
C LEU A 35 -7.09 6.05 12.02
N ASN A 36 -7.88 6.99 12.52
CA ASN A 36 -8.76 7.80 11.66
C ASN A 36 -7.94 8.94 11.03
N TRP A 37 -6.82 8.59 10.46
CA TRP A 37 -5.86 9.49 9.83
C TRP A 37 -4.95 8.68 8.92
N GLY A 38 -4.59 9.22 7.80
CA GLY A 38 -3.71 8.53 6.88
C GLY A 38 -3.52 9.28 5.57
N ASP A 39 -3.13 8.54 4.55
CA ASP A 39 -2.91 9.08 3.22
C ASP A 39 -4.21 9.14 2.43
N ASP A 40 -4.29 10.07 1.49
CA ASP A 40 -5.38 10.12 0.52
C ASP A 40 -4.89 9.56 -0.81
N ILE A 41 -5.67 8.66 -1.39
CA ILE A 41 -5.35 8.04 -2.67
C ILE A 41 -6.45 8.32 -3.67
N THR A 42 -6.06 8.76 -4.86
CA THR A 42 -6.95 8.95 -5.99
C THR A 42 -6.58 7.99 -7.10
N ILE A 43 -7.51 7.20 -7.59
CA ILE A 43 -7.30 6.25 -8.67
C ILE A 43 -8.10 6.68 -9.88
N GLU A 44 -7.43 6.89 -11.00
CA GLU A 44 -8.06 7.19 -12.29
C GLU A 44 -7.93 5.99 -13.21
N THR A 45 -9.05 5.56 -13.77
CA THR A 45 -9.10 4.49 -14.77
C THR A 45 -9.20 5.07 -16.18
N LYS A 46 -9.11 4.23 -17.20
CA LYS A 46 -9.20 4.63 -18.60
C LYS A 46 -8.13 5.64 -18.99
N VAL A 47 -6.93 5.41 -18.51
CA VAL A 47 -5.75 6.22 -18.87
C VAL A 47 -4.86 5.44 -19.83
N ASN A 48 -3.97 6.14 -20.53
CA ASN A 48 -3.16 5.53 -21.58
C ASN A 48 -2.00 4.68 -21.06
N LYS A 49 -1.54 4.95 -19.86
CA LYS A 49 -0.43 4.20 -19.25
C LYS A 49 -0.58 4.18 -17.73
N ASN A 50 0.09 3.22 -17.11
CA ASN A 50 0.20 3.20 -15.65
C ASN A 50 1.10 4.33 -15.18
N GLN A 51 0.67 4.99 -14.11
CA GLN A 51 1.43 6.06 -13.49
C GLN A 51 1.13 6.09 -11.99
N ILE A 52 2.19 6.16 -11.19
CA ILE A 52 2.07 6.32 -9.74
C ILE A 52 2.67 7.68 -9.39
N VAL A 53 1.85 8.58 -8.91
CA VAL A 53 2.25 9.94 -8.54
C VAL A 53 2.31 10.03 -7.03
N CYS A 54 3.52 10.13 -6.49
CA CYS A 54 3.75 10.28 -5.06
C CYS A 54 5.03 11.11 -4.89
N PRO A 55 4.91 12.40 -4.57
CA PRO A 55 6.07 13.30 -4.58
C PRO A 55 7.24 12.89 -3.69
N SER A 56 6.97 12.17 -2.62
CA SER A 56 8.00 11.78 -1.65
C SER A 56 8.67 10.44 -1.95
N VAL A 57 8.23 9.71 -2.97
CA VAL A 57 8.75 8.38 -3.30
C VAL A 57 8.89 8.27 -4.82
N GLU A 58 10.04 7.80 -5.29
CA GLU A 58 10.21 7.52 -6.72
C GLU A 58 9.20 6.47 -7.19
N GLU A 59 8.68 6.62 -8.40
CA GLU A 59 7.65 5.75 -8.93
C GLU A 59 8.06 4.28 -8.90
N LYS A 60 9.25 3.96 -9.36
CA LYS A 60 9.75 2.58 -9.41
C LYS A 60 9.98 1.97 -8.03
N GLU A 61 10.22 2.79 -7.02
CA GLU A 61 10.43 2.33 -5.64
C GLU A 61 9.14 2.27 -4.84
N ASN A 62 8.06 2.80 -5.38
CA ASN A 62 6.78 2.81 -4.68
C ASN A 62 6.18 1.41 -4.63
N ILE A 63 5.73 0.99 -3.45
CA ILE A 63 5.16 -0.34 -3.25
C ILE A 63 3.89 -0.56 -4.10
N VAL A 64 3.13 0.50 -4.37
CA VAL A 64 1.95 0.42 -5.24
C VAL A 64 2.36 0.10 -6.67
N SER A 65 3.45 0.69 -7.15
CA SER A 65 3.99 0.38 -8.47
C SER A 65 4.40 -1.09 -8.57
N LYS A 66 5.06 -1.60 -7.54
CA LYS A 66 5.45 -3.01 -7.46
C LYS A 66 4.22 -3.94 -7.45
N LEU A 67 3.18 -3.56 -6.71
CA LEU A 67 1.93 -4.32 -6.67
C LEU A 67 1.28 -4.41 -8.06
N ILE A 68 1.15 -3.29 -8.77
CA ILE A 68 0.53 -3.27 -10.09
C ILE A 68 1.33 -4.11 -11.08
N ASN A 69 2.66 -4.00 -11.06
CA ASN A 69 3.52 -4.82 -11.91
C ASN A 69 3.36 -6.31 -11.61
N LEU A 70 3.27 -6.67 -10.34
CA LEU A 70 3.05 -8.04 -9.94
C LEU A 70 1.71 -8.58 -10.47
N LEU A 71 0.64 -7.79 -10.35
CA LEU A 71 -0.68 -8.18 -10.84
C LEU A 71 -0.69 -8.36 -12.36
N LYS A 72 0.00 -7.48 -13.09
CA LYS A 72 0.12 -7.61 -14.54
C LYS A 72 0.87 -8.87 -14.95
N ASN A 73 1.94 -9.20 -14.26
CA ASN A 73 2.81 -10.33 -14.61
C ASN A 73 2.25 -11.69 -14.18
N THR A 74 1.50 -11.74 -13.08
CA THR A 74 1.06 -13.00 -12.49
C THR A 74 -0.43 -13.28 -12.65
N HIS A 75 -1.26 -12.24 -12.72
CA HIS A 75 -2.71 -12.37 -12.76
C HIS A 75 -3.35 -11.80 -14.01
N GLY A 76 -2.55 -11.38 -15.00
CA GLY A 76 -3.06 -10.88 -16.27
C GLY A 76 -3.86 -9.58 -16.17
N PHE A 77 -3.61 -8.77 -15.16
CA PHE A 77 -4.28 -7.48 -15.02
C PHE A 77 -3.90 -6.57 -16.18
N LYS A 78 -4.88 -6.13 -16.96
CA LYS A 78 -4.64 -5.42 -18.22
C LYS A 78 -4.98 -3.93 -18.18
N GLU A 79 -5.67 -3.47 -17.17
CA GLU A 79 -6.06 -2.07 -17.09
C GLU A 79 -4.88 -1.18 -16.72
N ASN A 80 -4.90 0.04 -17.25
CA ASN A 80 -3.96 1.08 -16.84
C ASN A 80 -4.60 1.98 -15.80
N LEU A 81 -3.83 2.33 -14.79
CA LEU A 81 -4.29 3.14 -13.67
C LEU A 81 -3.34 4.30 -13.43
N LYS A 82 -3.89 5.47 -13.15
CA LYS A 82 -3.12 6.58 -12.57
C LYS A 82 -3.48 6.65 -11.10
N VAL A 83 -2.50 6.39 -10.23
CA VAL A 83 -2.68 6.41 -8.78
C VAL A 83 -1.92 7.60 -8.22
N THR A 84 -2.63 8.51 -7.60
CA THR A 84 -2.04 9.69 -6.94
C THR A 84 -2.14 9.50 -5.45
N ILE A 85 -1.01 9.59 -4.75
CA ILE A 85 -0.94 9.38 -3.31
C ILE A 85 -0.51 10.69 -2.66
N ASN A 86 -1.39 11.27 -1.85
CA ASN A 86 -1.07 12.41 -0.99
C ASN A 86 -0.63 11.87 0.36
N LYS A 87 0.69 11.85 0.60
CA LYS A 87 1.26 11.28 1.81
C LYS A 87 1.08 12.22 3.00
N ARG A 88 0.49 11.71 4.06
CA ARG A 88 0.49 12.32 5.39
C ARG A 88 1.28 11.47 6.37
N ILE A 89 1.29 10.14 6.16
CA ILE A 89 2.03 9.22 7.00
C ILE A 89 3.51 9.35 6.66
N PRO A 90 4.38 9.72 7.63
CA PRO A 90 5.81 9.85 7.36
C PRO A 90 6.41 8.53 6.88
N LEU A 91 7.36 8.62 5.95
CA LEU A 91 8.08 7.45 5.46
C LEU A 91 8.90 6.83 6.58
N LYS A 92 8.95 5.51 6.62
CA LYS A 92 9.73 4.75 7.61
C LYS A 92 9.37 5.09 9.06
N SER A 93 8.12 5.46 9.30
CA SER A 93 7.65 5.86 10.62
C SER A 93 7.20 4.70 11.51
N GLY A 94 7.08 3.50 10.93
CA GLY A 94 6.49 2.35 11.63
C GLY A 94 4.96 2.38 11.66
N LEU A 95 4.32 3.35 11.01
CA LEU A 95 2.86 3.49 10.97
C LEU A 95 2.21 2.74 9.79
N GLY A 96 3.00 1.98 9.05
CA GLY A 96 2.50 1.10 8.00
C GLY A 96 1.97 1.80 6.75
N GLY A 97 2.44 3.02 6.45
CA GLY A 97 1.91 3.83 5.36
C GLY A 97 2.00 3.17 3.99
N GLY A 98 3.18 2.66 3.62
CA GLY A 98 3.38 2.02 2.32
C GLY A 98 2.53 0.77 2.16
N SER A 99 2.49 -0.09 3.18
CA SER A 99 1.68 -1.30 3.17
C SER A 99 0.19 -0.98 3.12
N SER A 100 -0.25 0.05 3.83
CA SER A 100 -1.63 0.51 3.80
C SER A 100 -2.00 1.02 2.41
N ASN A 101 -1.10 1.78 1.75
CA ASN A 101 -1.32 2.25 0.39
C ASN A 101 -1.53 1.07 -0.58
N ALA A 102 -0.67 0.07 -0.52
CA ALA A 102 -0.78 -1.11 -1.37
C ALA A 102 -2.08 -1.87 -1.12
N ALA A 103 -2.43 -2.09 0.15
CA ALA A 103 -3.65 -2.79 0.51
C ALA A 103 -4.90 -2.04 0.07
N SER A 104 -4.93 -0.72 0.25
CA SER A 104 -6.06 0.12 -0.15
C SER A 104 -6.27 0.09 -1.67
N VAL A 105 -5.19 0.17 -2.44
CA VAL A 105 -5.26 0.09 -3.90
C VAL A 105 -5.74 -1.30 -4.33
N LEU A 106 -5.24 -2.35 -3.72
CA LEU A 106 -5.65 -3.72 -4.05
C LEU A 106 -7.14 -3.93 -3.81
N VAL A 107 -7.66 -3.46 -2.68
CA VAL A 107 -9.09 -3.54 -2.38
C VAL A 107 -9.92 -2.76 -3.40
N ALA A 108 -9.47 -1.57 -3.78
CA ALA A 108 -10.18 -0.74 -4.76
C ALA A 108 -10.20 -1.39 -6.15
N ILE A 109 -9.09 -1.98 -6.58
CA ILE A 109 -9.00 -2.67 -7.87
C ILE A 109 -9.94 -3.87 -7.92
N ASN A 110 -10.13 -4.53 -6.80
CA ASN A 110 -10.88 -5.78 -6.71
C ASN A 110 -12.41 -5.57 -6.64
N LYS A 111 -12.87 -4.37 -6.76
CA LYS A 111 -14.30 -4.06 -6.74
C LYS A 111 -14.91 -4.01 -8.12
#